data_3d47e9cd9db4e657c1b3861bcffa440b
#
_entry.id   3d47e9cd9db4e657c1b3861bcffa440b
#
_cell.length_a   1.000
_cell.length_b   1.000
_cell.length_c   1.000
_cell.angle_alpha   90.00
_cell.angle_beta   90.00
_cell.angle_gamma   90.00
#
_symmetry.space_group_name_H-M   'P 1'
#
loop_
_entity.id
_entity.type
_entity.pdbx_description
1 polymer ?
#
loop_
_entity_poly.entity_id
_entity_poly.type
_entity_poly.pdbx_seq_one_letter_code
_entity_poly.pdbx_strand_id
1 'polypeptide(L)'
;DYCTADMINLDVPEKNVRFLSYPPTIEQEEMIGRLISFAGSGQWKDLGLDVPQPDNLDKAKMLVATNVARKMALDMRLLGCKFKDDADNKASICARTIYDYYIRSNDNRGTQFVFSDLGTYKPNEWNIYADIKEKLVQLGIPADEIQFIQCATTERTRKKLFEEMNNGKVRVLFGSTTMLGTGVNAQQRAVAVHHLEIPWRPADMEQRNGRAVRKGNTVKLWGGNVVDIVIYGTEKTLDAYKFNLLRNKQMFINQINNGTIAVRRIDEGGMDEDSGMNFAEFVAILSGNNDLLNKTKLDNKIMQLEKEQAIFKKERIRAERKIAAGQGEIEKAKRTEADFKRDLEYINSYNGTKATLLLNLPQASTEEVGRELHRIAKTYRNGAYGTVGTYAGLNLLVHSEYNMDGTFDRNTFFVEGISGLKYRCGLSGALPLGFVES
;
A
#
# COMPACT_ATOMS: atom_id res chain seq x y z
N ASP A 1 -19.46 -2.71 -10.04
CA ASP A 1 -20.22 -1.63 -10.69
C ASP A 1 -20.13 -0.39 -9.81
N TYR A 2 -19.64 0.70 -10.36
CA TYR A 2 -19.54 2.00 -9.69
C TYR A 2 -20.61 2.93 -10.26
N CYS A 3 -21.42 3.51 -9.37
CA CYS A 3 -22.49 4.43 -9.77
C CYS A 3 -22.24 5.79 -9.11
N THR A 4 -22.11 6.85 -9.90
CA THR A 4 -21.95 8.22 -9.40
C THR A 4 -23.32 8.83 -9.09
N ALA A 5 -23.34 9.87 -8.23
CA ALA A 5 -24.55 10.63 -7.93
C ALA A 5 -25.21 11.20 -9.20
N ASP A 6 -24.40 11.60 -10.17
CA ASP A 6 -24.86 12.15 -11.47
C ASP A 6 -25.55 11.08 -12.32
N MET A 7 -25.09 9.82 -12.26
CA MET A 7 -25.70 8.71 -13.02
C MET A 7 -27.11 8.35 -12.54
N ILE A 8 -27.42 8.62 -11.27
CA ILE A 8 -28.72 8.30 -10.66
C ILE A 8 -29.59 9.53 -10.41
N ASN A 9 -29.23 10.69 -10.96
CA ASN A 9 -29.94 11.96 -10.81
C ASN A 9 -30.35 12.25 -9.36
N LEU A 10 -29.40 12.08 -8.43
CA LEU A 10 -29.65 12.43 -7.03
C LEU A 10 -29.90 13.93 -6.89
N ASP A 11 -30.99 14.26 -6.19
CA ASP A 11 -31.34 15.65 -5.85
C ASP A 11 -30.41 16.18 -4.75
N VAL A 12 -29.21 16.62 -5.18
CA VAL A 12 -28.16 17.22 -4.34
C VAL A 12 -27.73 18.55 -4.96
N PRO A 13 -27.30 19.54 -4.16
CA PRO A 13 -26.79 20.80 -4.70
C PRO A 13 -25.48 20.60 -5.47
N GLU A 14 -25.23 21.50 -6.41
CA GLU A 14 -23.96 21.56 -7.13
C GLU A 14 -22.81 22.02 -6.23
N LYS A 15 -21.61 21.54 -6.48
CA LYS A 15 -20.38 21.98 -5.80
C LYS A 15 -19.69 23.09 -6.59
N ASN A 16 -19.50 24.25 -5.97
CA ASN A 16 -18.63 25.30 -6.50
C ASN A 16 -17.34 25.36 -5.70
N VAL A 17 -16.25 24.82 -6.26
CA VAL A 17 -14.95 24.77 -5.56
C VAL A 17 -14.17 26.05 -5.76
N ARG A 18 -13.87 26.74 -4.67
CA ARG A 18 -13.12 27.98 -4.63
C ARG A 18 -11.80 27.79 -3.86
N PHE A 19 -10.69 27.87 -4.55
CA PHE A 19 -9.37 27.88 -3.92
C PHE A 19 -8.94 29.33 -3.67
N LEU A 20 -8.77 29.69 -2.41
CA LEU A 20 -8.31 30.99 -1.97
C LEU A 20 -6.84 30.89 -1.59
N SER A 21 -5.96 31.41 -2.44
CA SER A 21 -4.52 31.42 -2.25
C SER A 21 -4.06 32.78 -1.79
N TYR A 22 -3.18 32.82 -0.78
CA TYR A 22 -2.65 34.05 -0.19
C TYR A 22 -1.14 33.96 -0.06
N PRO A 23 -0.44 35.10 -0.21
CA PRO A 23 0.98 35.11 0.08
C PRO A 23 1.25 34.81 1.56
N PRO A 24 2.41 34.24 1.90
CA PRO A 24 2.79 34.03 3.28
C PRO A 24 2.98 35.37 4.01
N THR A 25 2.68 35.42 5.30
CA THR A 25 3.03 36.56 6.15
C THR A 25 4.55 36.66 6.33
N ILE A 26 5.04 37.79 6.80
CA ILE A 26 6.48 38.00 7.03
C ILE A 26 7.06 36.93 7.97
N GLU A 27 6.35 36.60 9.06
CA GLU A 27 6.77 35.53 9.99
C GLU A 27 6.80 34.16 9.33
N GLN A 28 5.85 33.88 8.41
CA GLN A 28 5.82 32.64 7.66
C GLN A 28 6.97 32.55 6.65
N GLU A 29 7.32 33.62 5.97
CA GLU A 29 8.50 33.69 5.04
C GLU A 29 9.81 33.42 5.79
N GLU A 30 10.00 34.00 6.96
CA GLU A 30 11.16 33.72 7.81
C GLU A 30 11.19 32.24 8.24
N MET A 31 10.05 31.70 8.64
CA MET A 31 9.96 30.30 9.07
C MET A 31 10.22 29.32 7.90
N ILE A 32 9.82 29.65 6.68
CA ILE A 32 10.16 28.88 5.47
C ILE A 32 11.69 28.75 5.34
N GLY A 33 12.43 29.86 5.49
CA GLY A 33 13.90 29.85 5.47
C GLY A 33 14.50 28.96 6.56
N ARG A 34 13.96 29.04 7.78
CA ARG A 34 14.38 28.20 8.93
C ARG A 34 14.07 26.73 8.72
N LEU A 35 12.93 26.40 8.15
CA LEU A 35 12.55 25.03 7.81
C LEU A 35 13.47 24.42 6.76
N ILE A 36 13.84 25.19 5.72
CA ILE A 36 14.80 24.75 4.70
C ILE A 36 16.16 24.47 5.34
N SER A 37 16.65 25.36 6.22
CA SER A 37 17.89 25.19 6.96
C SER A 37 17.85 23.95 7.85
N PHE A 38 16.78 23.77 8.63
CA PHE A 38 16.57 22.60 9.48
C PHE A 38 16.50 21.29 8.69
N ALA A 39 15.77 21.28 7.58
CA ALA A 39 15.68 20.11 6.73
C ALA A 39 17.05 19.69 6.16
N GLY A 40 17.95 20.65 5.88
CA GLY A 40 19.34 20.40 5.49
C GLY A 40 20.21 19.92 6.63
N SER A 41 20.31 20.70 7.71
CA SER A 41 21.24 20.47 8.82
C SER A 41 20.79 19.38 9.80
N GLY A 42 19.48 19.24 10.03
CA GLY A 42 18.90 18.41 11.09
C GLY A 42 19.01 19.02 12.49
N GLN A 43 19.51 20.25 12.62
CA GLN A 43 19.73 20.89 13.91
C GLN A 43 18.46 21.61 14.39
N TRP A 44 17.88 21.15 15.50
CA TRP A 44 16.65 21.73 16.08
C TRP A 44 16.70 23.24 16.29
N LYS A 45 17.86 23.76 16.68
CA LYS A 45 18.10 25.20 16.88
C LYS A 45 17.79 26.06 15.64
N ASP A 46 17.93 25.47 14.43
CA ASP A 46 17.71 26.22 13.19
C ASP A 46 16.26 26.62 13.01
N LEU A 47 15.32 25.90 13.63
CA LEU A 47 13.90 26.28 13.65
C LEU A 47 13.64 27.51 14.53
N GLY A 48 14.51 27.77 15.50
CA GLY A 48 14.35 28.89 16.43
C GLY A 48 13.04 28.84 17.23
N LEU A 49 12.53 27.65 17.53
CA LEU A 49 11.31 27.45 18.31
C LEU A 49 11.65 27.32 19.80
N ASP A 50 10.79 27.86 20.66
CA ASP A 50 10.95 27.84 22.12
C ASP A 50 10.33 26.56 22.74
N VAL A 51 10.20 25.51 21.96
CA VAL A 51 9.69 24.20 22.40
C VAL A 51 10.82 23.18 22.45
N PRO A 52 10.77 22.19 23.39
CA PRO A 52 11.80 21.17 23.50
C PRO A 52 11.99 20.38 22.20
N GLN A 53 13.25 19.99 21.96
CA GLN A 53 13.57 19.08 20.88
C GLN A 53 12.90 17.71 21.13
N PRO A 54 12.27 17.08 20.11
CA PRO A 54 11.75 15.72 20.25
C PRO A 54 12.87 14.69 20.44
N ASP A 55 12.62 13.68 21.29
CA ASP A 55 13.62 12.64 21.65
C ASP A 55 14.12 11.82 20.45
N ASN A 56 13.33 11.70 19.38
CA ASN A 56 13.62 10.89 18.19
C ASN A 56 13.91 11.72 16.94
N LEU A 57 14.47 12.92 17.10
CA LEU A 57 14.65 13.87 15.99
C LEU A 57 15.42 13.28 14.79
N ASP A 58 16.50 12.53 15.01
CA ASP A 58 17.34 11.98 13.94
C ASP A 58 16.57 11.03 13.02
N LYS A 59 15.64 10.25 13.56
CA LYS A 59 14.79 9.31 12.80
C LYS A 59 13.55 9.97 12.21
N ALA A 60 13.06 11.02 12.84
CA ALA A 60 11.81 11.68 12.51
C ALA A 60 11.97 13.07 11.89
N LYS A 61 13.18 13.48 11.52
CA LYS A 61 13.50 14.82 11.03
C LYS A 61 12.51 15.36 10.00
N MET A 62 12.25 14.61 8.95
CA MET A 62 11.33 15.04 7.89
C MET A 62 9.87 15.06 8.34
N LEU A 63 9.48 14.15 9.21
CA LEU A 63 8.13 14.15 9.81
C LEU A 63 7.93 15.40 10.68
N VAL A 64 8.94 15.76 11.48
CA VAL A 64 8.94 16.97 12.30
C VAL A 64 8.88 18.22 11.41
N ALA A 65 9.72 18.29 10.37
CA ALA A 65 9.71 19.40 9.41
C ALA A 65 8.33 19.55 8.75
N THR A 66 7.72 18.46 8.32
CA THR A 66 6.38 18.44 7.72
C THR A 66 5.30 18.90 8.72
N ASN A 67 5.38 18.48 9.98
CA ASN A 67 4.42 18.91 11.01
C ASN A 67 4.56 20.42 11.32
N VAL A 68 5.80 20.92 11.45
CA VAL A 68 6.05 22.34 11.62
C VAL A 68 5.54 23.13 10.42
N ALA A 69 5.80 22.68 9.20
CA ALA A 69 5.32 23.32 7.98
C ALA A 69 3.78 23.32 7.87
N ARG A 70 3.09 22.26 8.30
CA ARG A 70 1.62 22.22 8.37
C ARG A 70 1.07 23.24 9.36
N LYS A 71 1.64 23.28 10.56
CA LYS A 71 1.22 24.23 11.61
C LYS A 71 1.45 25.66 11.17
N MET A 72 2.64 25.96 10.63
CA MET A 72 2.98 27.27 10.10
C MET A 72 2.01 27.72 9.00
N ALA A 73 1.69 26.86 8.05
CA ALA A 73 0.76 27.14 6.97
C ALA A 73 -0.65 27.46 7.47
N LEU A 74 -1.06 26.92 8.61
CA LEU A 74 -2.34 27.19 9.23
C LEU A 74 -2.29 28.50 10.04
N ASP A 75 -1.40 28.55 11.04
CA ASP A 75 -1.17 29.73 11.88
C ASP A 75 0.14 29.59 12.64
N MET A 76 0.96 30.63 12.65
CA MET A 76 2.25 30.63 13.33
C MET A 76 2.14 30.40 14.83
N ARG A 77 1.05 30.83 15.47
CA ARG A 77 0.79 30.64 16.90
C ARG A 77 0.67 29.17 17.33
N LEU A 78 0.44 28.25 16.39
CA LEU A 78 0.52 26.80 16.66
C LEU A 78 1.96 26.30 16.91
N LEU A 79 2.97 27.10 16.61
CA LEU A 79 4.38 26.80 16.84
C LEU A 79 4.92 27.35 18.15
N GLY A 80 4.18 28.25 18.80
CA GLY A 80 4.57 28.81 20.08
C GLY A 80 3.96 30.19 20.36
N CYS A 81 3.92 30.55 21.61
CA CYS A 81 3.28 31.79 22.09
C CYS A 81 4.02 33.09 21.74
N LYS A 82 5.24 33.01 21.20
CA LYS A 82 6.00 34.18 20.72
C LYS A 82 5.45 34.80 19.46
N PHE A 83 4.72 34.02 18.66
CA PHE A 83 4.14 34.49 17.40
C PHE A 83 2.83 35.23 17.69
N LYS A 84 2.60 36.29 16.93
CA LYS A 84 1.42 37.13 17.09
C LYS A 84 0.33 36.80 16.08
N ASP A 85 -0.86 37.32 16.35
CA ASP A 85 -1.93 37.29 15.35
C ASP A 85 -1.60 38.23 14.18
N ASP A 86 -2.04 37.82 13.00
CA ASP A 86 -1.87 38.60 11.77
C ASP A 86 -3.22 38.68 11.03
N ALA A 87 -3.54 39.85 10.53
CA ALA A 87 -4.80 40.09 9.81
C ALA A 87 -4.89 39.28 8.52
N ASP A 88 -3.74 38.95 7.93
CA ASP A 88 -3.64 38.23 6.65
C ASP A 88 -3.26 36.75 6.81
N ASN A 89 -3.24 36.24 8.06
CA ASN A 89 -3.10 34.82 8.28
C ASN A 89 -4.37 34.06 7.88
N LYS A 90 -4.24 32.77 7.66
CA LYS A 90 -5.34 31.91 7.18
C LYS A 90 -6.57 31.94 8.11
N ALA A 91 -6.36 31.96 9.42
CA ALA A 91 -7.45 32.01 10.41
C ALA A 91 -8.27 33.30 10.28
N SER A 92 -7.61 34.45 10.16
CA SER A 92 -8.25 35.75 10.00
C SER A 92 -8.99 35.88 8.67
N ILE A 93 -8.40 35.38 7.58
CA ILE A 93 -9.06 35.34 6.27
C ILE A 93 -10.28 34.42 6.28
N CYS A 94 -10.18 33.25 6.93
CA CYS A 94 -11.29 32.32 7.10
C CYS A 94 -12.43 33.00 7.88
N ALA A 95 -12.14 33.72 8.96
CA ALA A 95 -13.15 34.44 9.73
C ALA A 95 -13.91 35.46 8.87
N ARG A 96 -13.18 36.30 8.11
CA ARG A 96 -13.81 37.27 7.17
C ARG A 96 -14.68 36.58 6.11
N THR A 97 -14.18 35.49 5.55
CA THR A 97 -14.93 34.73 4.54
C THR A 97 -16.21 34.09 5.12
N ILE A 98 -16.15 33.51 6.32
CA ILE A 98 -17.33 32.97 7.03
C ILE A 98 -18.34 34.08 7.28
N TYR A 99 -17.88 35.26 7.70
CA TYR A 99 -18.73 36.40 7.94
C TYR A 99 -19.45 36.86 6.66
N ASP A 100 -18.76 36.90 5.52
CA ASP A 100 -19.35 37.21 4.22
C ASP A 100 -20.50 36.25 3.87
N TYR A 101 -20.32 34.93 4.05
CA TYR A 101 -21.38 33.96 3.83
C TYR A 101 -22.51 34.09 4.86
N TYR A 102 -22.18 34.43 6.10
CA TYR A 102 -23.16 34.65 7.14
C TYR A 102 -24.12 35.79 6.75
N ILE A 103 -23.58 36.95 6.30
CA ILE A 103 -24.38 38.11 5.89
C ILE A 103 -25.18 37.78 4.63
N ARG A 104 -24.56 37.23 3.59
CA ARG A 104 -25.22 36.91 2.30
C ARG A 104 -26.40 35.94 2.45
N SER A 105 -26.32 35.04 3.40
CA SER A 105 -27.34 34.01 3.63
C SER A 105 -28.22 34.28 4.85
N ASN A 106 -28.19 35.51 5.38
CA ASN A 106 -28.85 35.83 6.66
C ASN A 106 -30.38 35.67 6.59
N ASP A 107 -31.02 36.10 5.52
CA ASP A 107 -32.48 36.02 5.37
C ASP A 107 -32.99 34.58 5.44
N ASN A 108 -32.19 33.63 4.98
CA ASN A 108 -32.52 32.22 4.99
C ASN A 108 -31.78 31.44 6.10
N ARG A 109 -31.05 32.14 6.97
CA ARG A 109 -30.26 31.57 8.06
C ARG A 109 -29.36 30.42 7.56
N GLY A 110 -28.64 30.67 6.45
CA GLY A 110 -27.72 29.70 5.86
C GLY A 110 -26.63 29.28 6.82
N THR A 111 -26.22 28.02 6.77
CA THR A 111 -25.26 27.44 7.72
C THR A 111 -23.95 27.06 7.03
N GLN A 112 -22.88 26.95 7.79
CA GLN A 112 -21.53 26.69 7.29
C GLN A 112 -20.81 25.66 8.12
N PHE A 113 -20.05 24.77 7.46
CA PHE A 113 -19.14 23.84 8.12
C PHE A 113 -17.71 24.33 8.00
N VAL A 114 -16.94 24.24 9.08
CA VAL A 114 -15.51 24.58 9.09
C VAL A 114 -14.71 23.39 9.54
N PHE A 115 -13.81 22.90 8.66
CA PHE A 115 -13.01 21.72 8.91
C PHE A 115 -11.53 22.06 9.10
N SER A 116 -10.97 21.60 10.21
CA SER A 116 -9.53 21.49 10.44
C SER A 116 -9.23 20.32 11.36
N ASP A 117 -8.18 19.58 11.08
CA ASP A 117 -7.67 18.51 11.95
C ASP A 117 -6.53 19.01 12.86
N LEU A 118 -6.04 20.24 12.60
CA LEU A 118 -5.07 20.94 13.45
C LEU A 118 -5.72 22.11 14.21
N GLY A 119 -5.18 22.42 15.38
CA GLY A 119 -5.65 23.55 16.21
C GLY A 119 -7.12 23.42 16.64
N THR A 120 -7.60 22.19 16.80
CA THR A 120 -8.97 21.89 17.23
C THR A 120 -9.26 22.40 18.63
N TYR A 121 -10.53 22.61 18.94
CA TYR A 121 -10.95 23.12 20.24
C TYR A 121 -10.44 22.28 21.42
N LYS A 122 -9.81 22.97 22.36
CA LYS A 122 -9.39 22.44 23.66
C LYS A 122 -9.77 23.45 24.75
N PRO A 123 -10.44 23.00 25.81
CA PRO A 123 -10.72 23.87 26.94
C PRO A 123 -9.43 24.39 27.58
N ASN A 124 -9.42 25.67 27.97
CA ASN A 124 -8.31 26.34 28.68
C ASN A 124 -6.97 26.42 27.93
N GLU A 125 -6.92 26.04 26.67
CA GLU A 125 -5.75 26.24 25.80
C GLU A 125 -6.13 27.13 24.61
N TRP A 126 -5.18 27.98 24.17
CA TRP A 126 -5.37 28.69 22.92
C TRP A 126 -5.47 27.70 21.76
N ASN A 127 -6.43 27.89 20.88
CA ASN A 127 -6.61 27.05 19.72
C ASN A 127 -7.28 27.83 18.58
N ILE A 128 -7.09 27.38 17.35
CA ILE A 128 -7.59 28.03 16.14
C ILE A 128 -9.12 28.19 16.12
N TYR A 129 -9.84 27.20 16.60
CA TYR A 129 -11.31 27.25 16.61
C TYR A 129 -11.83 28.38 17.50
N ALA A 130 -11.27 28.51 18.71
CA ALA A 130 -11.63 29.56 19.63
C ALA A 130 -11.23 30.95 19.11
N ASP A 131 -10.04 31.05 18.48
CA ASP A 131 -9.57 32.29 17.86
C ASP A 131 -10.48 32.75 16.71
N ILE A 132 -10.83 31.85 15.79
CA ILE A 132 -11.76 32.22 14.70
C ILE A 132 -13.14 32.58 15.27
N LYS A 133 -13.64 31.85 16.27
CA LYS A 133 -14.92 32.18 16.95
C LYS A 133 -14.87 33.58 17.55
N GLU A 134 -13.79 33.95 18.24
CA GLU A 134 -13.62 35.28 18.80
C GLU A 134 -13.66 36.35 17.72
N LYS A 135 -12.92 36.16 16.62
CA LYS A 135 -12.95 37.07 15.46
C LYS A 135 -14.36 37.20 14.85
N LEU A 136 -15.10 36.09 14.75
CA LEU A 136 -16.48 36.11 14.22
C LEU A 136 -17.43 36.87 15.16
N VAL A 137 -17.26 36.72 16.47
CA VAL A 137 -18.02 37.48 17.46
C VAL A 137 -17.70 38.98 17.39
N GLN A 138 -16.43 39.35 17.22
CA GLN A 138 -16.01 40.73 17.00
C GLN A 138 -16.61 41.34 15.73
N LEU A 139 -16.81 40.52 14.68
CA LEU A 139 -17.47 40.92 13.45
C LEU A 139 -19.00 41.03 13.59
N GLY A 140 -19.57 40.56 14.69
CA GLY A 140 -21.00 40.73 15.02
C GLY A 140 -21.86 39.45 14.93
N ILE A 141 -21.26 38.27 14.78
CA ILE A 141 -22.00 37.01 14.82
C ILE A 141 -22.23 36.64 16.31
N PRO A 142 -23.49 36.36 16.74
CA PRO A 142 -23.76 35.93 18.10
C PRO A 142 -22.97 34.65 18.48
N ALA A 143 -22.40 34.64 19.68
CA ALA A 143 -21.52 33.56 20.13
C ALA A 143 -22.22 32.17 20.22
N ASP A 144 -23.54 32.17 20.44
CA ASP A 144 -24.39 30.98 20.50
C ASP A 144 -24.70 30.40 19.12
N GLU A 145 -24.60 31.18 18.07
CA GLU A 145 -24.71 30.72 16.67
C GLU A 145 -23.42 30.01 16.13
N ILE A 146 -22.32 30.02 16.91
CA ILE A 146 -21.03 29.42 16.59
C ILE A 146 -20.72 28.28 17.55
N GLN A 147 -20.66 27.05 17.07
CA GLN A 147 -20.48 25.88 17.90
C GLN A 147 -19.31 24.99 17.46
N PHE A 148 -18.75 24.23 18.40
CA PHE A 148 -17.71 23.24 18.17
C PHE A 148 -18.28 21.84 18.43
N ILE A 149 -18.09 20.91 17.52
CA ILE A 149 -18.56 19.52 17.68
C ILE A 149 -17.95 18.85 18.90
N GLN A 150 -16.75 19.26 19.32
CA GLN A 150 -16.06 18.76 20.50
C GLN A 150 -16.84 19.01 21.79
N CYS A 151 -17.65 20.06 21.83
CA CYS A 151 -18.50 20.37 22.99
C CYS A 151 -19.73 19.44 23.10
N ALA A 152 -20.10 18.76 22.02
CA ALA A 152 -21.19 17.81 21.98
C ALA A 152 -20.67 16.39 22.23
N THR A 153 -20.42 16.03 23.47
CA THR A 153 -19.76 14.77 23.86
C THR A 153 -20.68 13.55 23.84
N THR A 154 -21.99 13.73 23.94
CA THR A 154 -22.97 12.64 23.93
C THR A 154 -23.74 12.60 22.60
N GLU A 155 -24.28 11.44 22.25
CA GLU A 155 -25.13 11.30 21.06
C GLU A 155 -26.35 12.23 21.08
N ARG A 156 -26.96 12.38 22.25
CA ARG A 156 -28.11 13.29 22.48
C ARG A 156 -27.73 14.75 22.19
N THR A 157 -26.60 15.21 22.71
CA THR A 157 -26.13 16.59 22.48
C THR A 157 -25.73 16.83 21.05
N ARG A 158 -25.14 15.84 20.36
CA ARG A 158 -24.84 15.91 18.93
C ARG A 158 -26.10 16.00 18.09
N LYS A 159 -27.09 15.15 18.35
CA LYS A 159 -28.39 15.19 17.65
C LYS A 159 -29.05 16.56 17.80
N LYS A 160 -29.12 17.10 19.04
CA LYS A 160 -29.63 18.43 19.27
C LYS A 160 -28.88 19.53 18.51
N LEU A 161 -27.55 19.47 18.48
CA LEU A 161 -26.71 20.41 17.73
C LEU A 161 -27.02 20.39 16.24
N PHE A 162 -27.20 19.19 15.66
CA PHE A 162 -27.53 19.04 14.23
C PHE A 162 -28.97 19.53 13.93
N GLU A 163 -29.91 19.35 14.84
CA GLU A 163 -31.25 19.91 14.71
C GLU A 163 -31.18 21.45 14.77
N GLU A 164 -30.42 22.02 15.71
CA GLU A 164 -30.22 23.47 15.83
C GLU A 164 -29.55 24.06 14.55
N MET A 165 -28.62 23.32 13.92
CA MET A 165 -28.03 23.71 12.65
C MET A 165 -29.04 23.62 11.49
N ASN A 166 -29.83 22.56 11.40
CA ASN A 166 -30.87 22.41 10.39
C ASN A 166 -31.96 23.48 10.51
N ASN A 167 -32.24 23.95 11.70
CA ASN A 167 -33.21 25.05 11.96
C ASN A 167 -32.57 26.44 11.79
N GLY A 168 -31.26 26.53 11.51
CA GLY A 168 -30.54 27.78 11.38
C GLY A 168 -30.32 28.54 12.69
N LYS A 169 -30.47 27.90 13.85
CA LYS A 169 -30.11 28.48 15.15
C LYS A 169 -28.59 28.51 15.32
N VAL A 170 -27.91 27.41 14.95
CA VAL A 170 -26.45 27.36 14.82
C VAL A 170 -26.11 27.61 13.38
N ARG A 171 -25.29 28.63 13.12
CA ARG A 171 -24.94 29.08 11.76
C ARG A 171 -23.55 28.62 11.33
N VAL A 172 -22.63 28.41 12.27
CA VAL A 172 -21.26 27.98 12.00
C VAL A 172 -20.90 26.79 12.90
N LEU A 173 -20.55 25.67 12.29
CA LEU A 173 -20.14 24.45 13.01
C LEU A 173 -18.71 24.08 12.64
N PHE A 174 -17.82 24.08 13.65
CA PHE A 174 -16.43 23.64 13.52
C PHE A 174 -16.28 22.18 13.89
N GLY A 175 -15.42 21.46 13.19
CA GLY A 175 -15.05 20.11 13.55
C GLY A 175 -13.91 19.52 12.73
N SER A 176 -13.34 18.44 13.26
CA SER A 176 -12.34 17.64 12.53
C SER A 176 -13.00 16.63 11.61
N THR A 177 -12.22 16.06 10.70
CA THR A 177 -12.67 14.97 9.80
C THR A 177 -13.27 13.81 10.61
N THR A 178 -12.60 13.40 11.68
CA THR A 178 -13.06 12.30 12.55
C THR A 178 -14.37 12.59 13.26
N MET A 179 -14.56 13.83 13.76
CA MET A 179 -15.70 14.19 14.58
C MET A 179 -16.96 14.50 13.75
N LEU A 180 -16.80 15.14 12.60
CA LEU A 180 -17.88 15.48 11.67
C LEU A 180 -17.97 14.54 10.48
N GLY A 181 -17.01 13.60 10.34
CA GLY A 181 -16.90 12.73 9.18
C GLY A 181 -17.97 11.64 9.08
N THR A 182 -18.63 11.24 10.18
CA THR A 182 -19.65 10.18 10.19
C THR A 182 -20.89 10.59 10.97
N GLY A 183 -22.07 10.12 10.56
CA GLY A 183 -23.31 10.26 11.30
C GLY A 183 -23.91 11.69 11.40
N VAL A 184 -23.38 12.65 10.65
CA VAL A 184 -23.86 14.04 10.67
C VAL A 184 -25.02 14.22 9.68
N ASN A 185 -26.15 14.75 10.15
CA ASN A 185 -27.32 15.08 9.35
C ASN A 185 -27.74 16.53 9.63
N ALA A 186 -26.92 17.48 9.18
CA ALA A 186 -27.06 18.92 9.48
C ALA A 186 -26.93 19.78 8.20
N GLN A 187 -27.29 19.22 7.02
CA GLN A 187 -27.08 19.83 5.71
C GLN A 187 -28.19 20.78 5.25
N GLN A 188 -29.35 20.80 5.89
CA GLN A 188 -30.55 21.41 5.30
C GLN A 188 -30.36 22.85 4.84
N ARG A 189 -29.57 23.65 5.56
CA ARG A 189 -29.30 25.06 5.25
C ARG A 189 -27.86 25.36 4.88
N ALA A 190 -27.05 24.31 4.61
CA ALA A 190 -25.63 24.48 4.36
C ALA A 190 -25.36 25.18 3.04
N VAL A 191 -24.68 26.32 3.10
CA VAL A 191 -24.28 27.17 1.95
C VAL A 191 -22.82 27.06 1.62
N ALA A 192 -21.96 26.74 2.61
CA ALA A 192 -20.53 26.64 2.43
C ALA A 192 -19.88 25.57 3.32
N VAL A 193 -18.79 25.00 2.79
CA VAL A 193 -17.84 24.16 3.53
C VAL A 193 -16.48 24.82 3.44
N HIS A 194 -15.86 25.11 4.57
CA HIS A 194 -14.54 25.72 4.67
C HIS A 194 -13.51 24.67 5.07
N HIS A 195 -12.52 24.44 4.19
CA HIS A 195 -11.37 23.61 4.48
C HIS A 195 -10.20 24.49 4.92
N LEU A 196 -10.12 24.74 6.21
CA LEU A 196 -9.05 25.54 6.81
C LEU A 196 -7.70 24.81 6.69
N GLU A 197 -7.72 23.48 6.74
CA GLU A 197 -6.61 22.61 6.42
C GLU A 197 -6.99 21.62 5.32
N ILE A 198 -6.11 21.45 4.35
CA ILE A 198 -6.28 20.50 3.25
C ILE A 198 -5.94 19.09 3.75
N PRO A 199 -6.83 18.09 3.65
CA PRO A 199 -6.54 16.72 4.04
C PRO A 199 -5.55 16.06 3.07
N TRP A 200 -4.98 14.90 3.46
CA TRP A 200 -4.07 14.15 2.61
C TRP A 200 -4.77 13.20 1.61
N ARG A 201 -6.02 12.84 1.91
CA ARG A 201 -6.78 11.85 1.13
C ARG A 201 -7.97 12.51 0.43
N PRO A 202 -8.19 12.22 -0.86
CA PRO A 202 -9.40 12.67 -1.56
C PRO A 202 -10.69 12.21 -0.88
N ALA A 203 -10.71 10.99 -0.33
CA ALA A 203 -11.86 10.47 0.39
C ALA A 203 -12.26 11.34 1.59
N ASP A 204 -11.30 11.87 2.35
CA ASP A 204 -11.55 12.78 3.48
C ASP A 204 -12.15 14.11 2.99
N MET A 205 -11.65 14.63 1.85
CA MET A 205 -12.20 15.83 1.22
C MET A 205 -13.65 15.61 0.79
N GLU A 206 -13.93 14.51 0.10
CA GLU A 206 -15.29 14.16 -0.33
C GLU A 206 -16.21 13.88 0.87
N GLN A 207 -15.70 13.26 1.92
CA GLN A 207 -16.44 13.02 3.16
C GLN A 207 -16.84 14.34 3.84
N ARG A 208 -15.93 15.33 3.92
CA ARG A 208 -16.22 16.67 4.45
C ARG A 208 -17.24 17.38 3.56
N ASN A 209 -17.06 17.38 2.25
CA ASN A 209 -17.97 18.00 1.27
C ASN A 209 -19.37 17.39 1.34
N GLY A 210 -19.46 16.08 1.48
CA GLY A 210 -20.71 15.33 1.62
C GLY A 210 -21.52 15.66 2.88
N ARG A 211 -21.02 16.52 3.77
CA ARG A 211 -21.82 17.05 4.92
C ARG A 211 -22.77 18.14 4.48
N ALA A 212 -22.42 18.89 3.46
CA ALA A 212 -23.25 19.97 2.91
C ALA A 212 -23.90 19.59 1.56
N VAL A 213 -23.12 18.97 0.67
CA VAL A 213 -23.54 18.52 -0.65
C VAL A 213 -24.22 17.15 -0.55
N ARG A 214 -25.48 17.17 -0.10
CA ARG A 214 -26.22 15.95 0.21
C ARG A 214 -27.71 16.14 0.00
N LYS A 215 -28.43 15.04 -0.27
CA LYS A 215 -29.88 15.01 -0.31
C LYS A 215 -30.49 15.63 0.96
N GLY A 216 -31.50 16.46 0.77
CA GLY A 216 -32.18 17.19 1.86
C GLY A 216 -31.55 18.55 2.15
N ASN A 217 -30.52 19.00 1.43
CA ASN A 217 -30.12 20.40 1.44
C ASN A 217 -31.16 21.22 0.67
N THR A 218 -31.62 22.30 1.26
CA THR A 218 -32.71 23.14 0.71
C THR A 218 -32.20 24.40 0.01
N VAL A 219 -30.88 24.55 -0.15
CA VAL A 219 -30.28 25.75 -0.79
C VAL A 219 -30.83 26.05 -2.17
N LYS A 220 -31.27 25.02 -2.93
CA LYS A 220 -31.94 25.16 -4.21
C LYS A 220 -33.23 26.00 -4.18
N LEU A 221 -33.91 26.07 -3.04
CA LEU A 221 -35.16 26.80 -2.90
C LEU A 221 -34.94 28.32 -2.75
N TRP A 222 -33.72 28.73 -2.36
CA TRP A 222 -33.45 30.13 -2.04
C TRP A 222 -32.02 30.61 -2.35
N GLY A 223 -31.07 29.72 -2.67
CA GLY A 223 -29.65 30.01 -2.86
C GLY A 223 -29.02 29.54 -4.18
N GLY A 224 -29.85 29.26 -5.21
CA GLY A 224 -29.35 28.91 -6.56
C GLY A 224 -28.83 27.48 -6.73
N ASN A 225 -29.16 26.58 -5.82
CA ASN A 225 -28.76 25.15 -5.84
C ASN A 225 -27.24 24.89 -5.79
N VAL A 226 -26.45 25.81 -5.22
CA VAL A 226 -25.00 25.72 -5.14
C VAL A 226 -24.53 25.75 -3.70
N VAL A 227 -23.57 24.87 -3.36
CA VAL A 227 -22.80 24.93 -2.11
C VAL A 227 -21.36 25.24 -2.46
N ASP A 228 -20.83 26.28 -1.86
CA ASP A 228 -19.43 26.67 -2.04
C ASP A 228 -18.51 25.81 -1.19
N ILE A 229 -17.50 25.25 -1.81
CA ILE A 229 -16.40 24.50 -1.17
C ILE A 229 -15.18 25.39 -1.15
N VAL A 230 -14.93 26.04 -0.03
CA VAL A 230 -13.85 27.02 0.13
C VAL A 230 -12.61 26.35 0.71
N ILE A 231 -11.52 26.37 -0.04
CA ILE A 231 -10.24 25.78 0.35
C ILE A 231 -9.23 26.90 0.52
N TYR A 232 -8.63 26.98 1.72
CA TYR A 232 -7.66 28.00 2.05
C TYR A 232 -6.24 27.47 1.86
N GLY A 233 -5.38 28.22 1.18
CA GLY A 233 -3.99 27.86 0.95
C GLY A 233 -3.05 29.04 1.10
N THR A 234 -1.93 28.84 1.79
CA THR A 234 -0.82 29.79 1.84
C THR A 234 0.21 29.42 0.78
N GLU A 235 0.58 30.37 -0.06
CA GLU A 235 1.59 30.19 -1.12
C GLU A 235 2.96 29.81 -0.54
N LYS A 236 3.79 29.14 -1.34
CA LYS A 236 5.12 28.66 -0.92
C LYS A 236 5.10 27.80 0.36
N THR A 237 3.97 27.14 0.64
CA THR A 237 3.82 26.21 1.77
C THR A 237 3.33 24.85 1.30
N LEU A 238 3.17 23.92 2.23
CA LEU A 238 2.61 22.61 1.92
C LEU A 238 1.16 22.64 1.39
N ASP A 239 0.43 23.73 1.57
CA ASP A 239 -0.96 23.81 1.13
C ASP A 239 -1.10 23.72 -0.38
N ALA A 240 -0.29 24.47 -1.13
CA ALA A 240 -0.30 24.44 -2.60
C ALA A 240 0.06 23.04 -3.11
N TYR A 241 1.02 22.39 -2.49
CA TYR A 241 1.41 21.03 -2.82
C TYR A 241 0.30 20.03 -2.53
N LYS A 242 -0.30 20.07 -1.33
CA LYS A 242 -1.40 19.18 -0.93
C LYS A 242 -2.61 19.35 -1.84
N PHE A 243 -2.93 20.57 -2.24
CA PHE A 243 -4.02 20.83 -3.18
C PHE A 243 -3.78 20.16 -4.54
N ASN A 244 -2.59 20.34 -5.11
CA ASN A 244 -2.22 19.72 -6.37
C ASN A 244 -2.20 18.20 -6.28
N LEU A 245 -1.69 17.65 -5.17
CA LEU A 245 -1.67 16.22 -4.90
C LEU A 245 -3.09 15.64 -4.85
N LEU A 246 -4.00 16.27 -4.11
CA LEU A 246 -5.40 15.85 -4.04
C LEU A 246 -6.09 15.92 -5.40
N ARG A 247 -5.86 16.99 -6.15
CA ARG A 247 -6.41 17.13 -7.50
C ARG A 247 -5.95 15.99 -8.41
N ASN A 248 -4.66 15.64 -8.39
CA ASN A 248 -4.13 14.56 -9.19
C ASN A 248 -4.67 13.20 -8.76
N LYS A 249 -4.74 12.93 -7.45
CA LYS A 249 -5.33 11.70 -6.90
C LYS A 249 -6.81 11.58 -7.28
N GLN A 250 -7.56 12.67 -7.21
CA GLN A 250 -8.98 12.68 -7.59
C GLN A 250 -9.19 12.45 -9.09
N MET A 251 -8.39 13.08 -9.94
CA MET A 251 -8.43 12.84 -11.39
C MET A 251 -8.17 11.37 -11.71
N PHE A 252 -7.20 10.75 -11.02
CA PHE A 252 -6.88 9.35 -11.17
C PHE A 252 -8.02 8.43 -10.74
N ILE A 253 -8.60 8.66 -9.56
CA ILE A 253 -9.77 7.90 -9.08
C ILE A 253 -10.91 8.00 -10.10
N ASN A 254 -11.18 9.18 -10.66
CA ASN A 254 -12.20 9.38 -11.66
C ASN A 254 -11.91 8.61 -12.96
N GLN A 255 -10.64 8.56 -13.39
CA GLN A 255 -10.21 7.77 -14.55
C GLN A 255 -10.40 6.26 -14.33
N ILE A 256 -10.05 5.75 -13.14
CA ILE A 256 -10.32 4.34 -12.76
C ILE A 256 -11.83 4.05 -12.87
N ASN A 257 -12.63 4.86 -12.19
CA ASN A 257 -14.07 4.66 -12.08
C ASN A 257 -14.77 4.72 -13.44
N ASN A 258 -14.30 5.58 -14.34
CA ASN A 258 -14.86 5.75 -15.69
C ASN A 258 -14.28 4.79 -16.73
N GLY A 259 -13.35 3.92 -16.35
CA GLY A 259 -12.71 2.96 -17.26
C GLY A 259 -11.82 3.60 -18.33
N THR A 260 -11.41 4.86 -18.17
CA THR A 260 -10.64 5.63 -19.16
C THR A 260 -9.13 5.56 -18.97
N ILE A 261 -8.64 4.58 -18.19
CA ILE A 261 -7.21 4.45 -17.94
C ILE A 261 -6.50 3.92 -19.18
N ALA A 262 -5.68 4.76 -19.78
CA ALA A 262 -4.80 4.40 -20.89
C ALA A 262 -3.44 3.84 -20.46
N VAL A 263 -3.08 3.88 -19.18
CA VAL A 263 -1.75 3.57 -18.64
C VAL A 263 -1.82 2.51 -17.54
N ARG A 264 -0.98 1.47 -17.63
CA ARG A 264 -0.93 0.35 -16.66
C ARG A 264 -0.34 0.71 -15.29
N ARG A 265 0.37 1.82 -15.17
CA ARG A 265 0.97 2.29 -13.91
C ARG A 265 0.77 3.79 -13.80
N ILE A 266 0.31 4.21 -12.65
CA ILE A 266 0.13 5.62 -12.32
C ILE A 266 0.98 5.90 -11.09
N ASP A 267 1.78 6.95 -11.22
CA ASP A 267 2.54 7.49 -10.12
C ASP A 267 1.58 8.34 -9.28
N GLU A 268 1.14 7.80 -8.14
CA GLU A 268 0.26 8.50 -7.20
C GLU A 268 0.94 9.69 -6.52
N GLY A 269 2.20 9.98 -6.89
CA GLY A 269 3.01 10.98 -6.19
C GLY A 269 3.11 10.57 -4.71
N GLY A 270 4.01 9.64 -4.41
CA GLY A 270 4.11 8.86 -3.19
C GLY A 270 4.25 9.60 -1.88
N MET A 271 3.19 10.32 -1.48
CA MET A 271 3.09 10.84 -0.13
C MET A 271 1.78 10.43 0.51
N ASP A 272 1.89 9.49 1.41
CA ASP A 272 0.95 9.27 2.48
C ASP A 272 1.40 10.03 3.73
N GLU A 273 0.47 10.29 4.63
CA GLU A 273 0.69 10.96 5.91
C GLU A 273 1.84 10.32 6.73
N ASP A 274 2.09 9.02 6.51
CA ASP A 274 3.05 8.20 7.25
C ASP A 274 4.43 8.06 6.57
N SER A 275 4.57 8.38 5.27
CA SER A 275 5.82 8.10 4.53
C SER A 275 6.86 9.23 4.59
N GLY A 276 6.46 10.42 4.98
CA GLY A 276 7.33 11.60 5.00
C GLY A 276 7.76 12.06 3.60
N MET A 277 8.05 13.34 3.49
CA MET A 277 8.53 13.96 2.26
C MET A 277 10.04 13.80 2.15
N ASN A 278 10.58 13.57 0.95
CA ASN A 278 12.02 13.60 0.81
C ASN A 278 12.52 15.07 0.89
N PHE A 279 13.79 15.25 1.27
CA PHE A 279 14.36 16.58 1.51
C PHE A 279 14.26 17.49 0.28
N ALA A 280 14.57 16.97 -0.91
CA ALA A 280 14.59 17.78 -2.12
C ALA A 280 13.19 18.26 -2.55
N GLU A 281 12.17 17.40 -2.40
CA GLU A 281 10.76 17.78 -2.63
C GLU A 281 10.30 18.84 -1.63
N PHE A 282 10.64 18.67 -0.34
CA PHE A 282 10.30 19.61 0.70
C PHE A 282 10.87 20.99 0.43
N VAL A 283 12.17 21.08 0.08
CA VAL A 283 12.84 22.33 -0.28
C VAL A 283 12.22 22.94 -1.54
N ALA A 284 11.96 22.14 -2.57
CA ALA A 284 11.37 22.61 -3.81
C ALA A 284 9.99 23.26 -3.60
N ILE A 285 9.16 22.67 -2.75
CA ILE A 285 7.83 23.17 -2.41
C ILE A 285 7.93 24.50 -1.65
N LEU A 286 8.75 24.55 -0.60
CA LEU A 286 8.88 25.72 0.24
C LEU A 286 9.57 26.90 -0.47
N SER A 287 10.47 26.62 -1.41
CA SER A 287 11.09 27.65 -2.24
C SER A 287 10.14 28.21 -3.31
N GLY A 288 8.99 27.58 -3.55
CA GLY A 288 8.08 27.93 -4.63
C GLY A 288 8.66 27.71 -6.03
N ASN A 289 9.76 26.96 -6.15
CA ASN A 289 10.43 26.70 -7.42
C ASN A 289 9.86 25.43 -8.09
N ASN A 290 8.96 25.64 -9.04
CA ASN A 290 8.33 24.55 -9.79
C ASN A 290 9.33 23.74 -10.63
N ASP A 291 10.39 24.34 -11.12
CA ASP A 291 11.41 23.65 -11.93
C ASP A 291 12.22 22.70 -11.06
N LEU A 292 12.55 23.11 -9.84
CA LEU A 292 13.22 22.27 -8.86
C LEU A 292 12.33 21.09 -8.44
N LEU A 293 11.03 21.32 -8.25
CA LEU A 293 10.06 20.27 -7.95
C LEU A 293 9.95 19.26 -9.10
N ASN A 294 9.86 19.74 -10.34
CA ASN A 294 9.80 18.90 -11.53
C ASN A 294 11.09 18.10 -11.71
N LYS A 295 12.25 18.73 -11.50
CA LYS A 295 13.55 18.05 -11.52
C LYS A 295 13.57 16.91 -10.51
N THR A 296 13.21 17.16 -9.26
CA THR A 296 13.22 16.15 -8.20
C THR A 296 12.29 14.97 -8.52
N LYS A 297 11.10 15.24 -9.08
CA LYS A 297 10.18 14.20 -9.54
C LYS A 297 10.77 13.35 -10.66
N LEU A 298 11.46 13.98 -11.61
CA LEU A 298 12.14 13.29 -12.70
C LEU A 298 13.31 12.46 -12.18
N ASP A 299 14.13 12.97 -11.28
CA ASP A 299 15.24 12.26 -10.66
C ASP A 299 14.76 11.01 -9.90
N ASN A 300 13.67 11.12 -9.11
CA ASN A 300 13.04 10.00 -8.43
C ASN A 300 12.52 8.95 -9.41
N LYS A 301 11.91 9.37 -10.52
CA LYS A 301 11.43 8.47 -11.57
C LYS A 301 12.55 7.75 -12.28
N ILE A 302 13.66 8.44 -12.55
CA ILE A 302 14.88 7.83 -13.13
C ILE A 302 15.40 6.74 -12.19
N MET A 303 15.56 7.06 -10.89
CA MET A 303 16.04 6.09 -9.89
C MET A 303 15.12 4.87 -9.78
N GLN A 304 13.80 5.06 -9.86
CA GLN A 304 12.84 3.96 -9.87
C GLN A 304 12.99 3.09 -11.12
N LEU A 305 13.09 3.69 -12.31
CA LEU A 305 13.28 2.98 -13.58
C LEU A 305 14.61 2.22 -13.63
N GLU A 306 15.68 2.78 -13.06
CA GLU A 306 16.98 2.11 -12.94
C GLU A 306 16.87 0.86 -12.04
N LYS A 307 16.16 0.94 -10.91
CA LYS A 307 15.88 -0.22 -10.04
C LYS A 307 15.07 -1.29 -10.78
N GLU A 308 14.02 -0.90 -11.49
CA GLU A 308 13.20 -1.82 -12.28
C GLU A 308 14.03 -2.49 -13.40
N GLN A 309 14.89 -1.72 -14.08
CA GLN A 309 15.81 -2.25 -15.09
C GLN A 309 16.80 -3.27 -14.50
N ALA A 310 17.35 -2.97 -13.31
CA ALA A 310 18.27 -3.88 -12.64
C ALA A 310 17.57 -5.20 -12.24
N ILE A 311 16.34 -5.12 -11.71
CA ILE A 311 15.51 -6.29 -11.37
C ILE A 311 15.22 -7.10 -12.64
N PHE A 312 14.77 -6.46 -13.71
CA PHE A 312 14.47 -7.11 -14.98
C PHE A 312 15.70 -7.84 -15.57
N LYS A 313 16.88 -7.19 -15.55
CA LYS A 313 18.14 -7.82 -15.99
C LYS A 313 18.45 -9.06 -15.17
N LYS A 314 18.27 -9.00 -13.85
CA LYS A 314 18.50 -10.14 -12.95
C LYS A 314 17.52 -11.29 -13.20
N GLU A 315 16.25 -10.99 -13.39
CA GLU A 315 15.21 -11.98 -13.71
C GLU A 315 15.45 -12.62 -15.07
N ARG A 316 15.85 -11.85 -16.07
CA ARG A 316 16.21 -12.36 -17.39
C ARG A 316 17.36 -13.37 -17.32
N ILE A 317 18.47 -13.03 -16.64
CA ILE A 317 19.60 -13.94 -16.44
C ILE A 317 19.15 -15.21 -15.72
N ARG A 318 18.27 -15.10 -14.72
CA ARG A 318 17.72 -16.26 -14.00
C ARG A 318 16.88 -17.15 -14.90
N ALA A 319 16.07 -16.55 -15.77
CA ALA A 319 15.25 -17.28 -16.74
C ALA A 319 16.13 -18.00 -17.78
N GLU A 320 17.14 -17.31 -18.33
CA GLU A 320 18.12 -17.89 -19.28
C GLU A 320 18.83 -19.09 -18.66
N ARG A 321 19.26 -19.00 -17.39
CA ARG A 321 19.88 -20.14 -16.67
C ARG A 321 18.93 -21.32 -16.50
N LYS A 322 17.65 -21.06 -16.19
CA LYS A 322 16.64 -22.12 -16.06
C LYS A 322 16.38 -22.82 -17.40
N ILE A 323 16.34 -22.07 -18.51
CA ILE A 323 16.16 -22.61 -19.84
C ILE A 323 17.37 -23.50 -20.22
N ALA A 324 18.59 -23.00 -19.99
CA ALA A 324 19.79 -23.77 -20.26
C ALA A 324 19.87 -25.08 -19.43
N ALA A 325 19.52 -25.02 -18.14
CA ALA A 325 19.45 -26.21 -17.30
C ALA A 325 18.38 -27.20 -17.79
N GLY A 326 17.19 -26.71 -18.15
CA GLY A 326 16.13 -27.56 -18.70
C GLY A 326 16.52 -28.21 -20.04
N GLN A 327 17.22 -27.50 -20.89
CA GLN A 327 17.77 -28.09 -22.14
C GLN A 327 18.74 -29.22 -21.85
N GLY A 328 19.62 -29.03 -20.85
CA GLY A 328 20.56 -30.08 -20.42
C GLY A 328 19.83 -31.32 -19.87
N GLU A 329 18.76 -31.15 -19.11
CA GLU A 329 17.91 -32.26 -18.63
C GLU A 329 17.20 -32.99 -19.75
N ILE A 330 16.67 -32.26 -20.73
CA ILE A 330 16.04 -32.85 -21.93
C ILE A 330 17.05 -33.69 -22.72
N GLU A 331 18.27 -33.19 -22.94
CA GLU A 331 19.29 -33.98 -23.64
C GLU A 331 19.69 -35.23 -22.87
N LYS A 332 19.81 -35.13 -21.53
CA LYS A 332 20.09 -36.28 -20.67
C LYS A 332 18.96 -37.31 -20.74
N ALA A 333 17.70 -36.86 -20.68
CA ALA A 333 16.54 -37.75 -20.81
C ALA A 333 16.50 -38.46 -22.18
N LYS A 334 16.79 -37.74 -23.27
CA LYS A 334 16.88 -38.35 -24.61
C LYS A 334 17.98 -39.42 -24.73
N ARG A 335 19.14 -39.20 -24.11
CA ARG A 335 20.21 -40.22 -24.05
C ARG A 335 19.76 -41.44 -23.29
N THR A 336 19.14 -41.23 -22.11
CA THR A 336 18.61 -42.32 -21.29
C THR A 336 17.51 -43.10 -22.03
N GLU A 337 16.64 -42.42 -22.79
CA GLU A 337 15.63 -43.08 -23.65
C GLU A 337 16.27 -43.95 -24.74
N ALA A 338 17.32 -43.45 -25.39
CA ALA A 338 18.03 -44.19 -26.41
C ALA A 338 18.70 -45.45 -25.83
N ASP A 339 19.32 -45.32 -24.65
CA ASP A 339 19.90 -46.43 -23.92
C ASP A 339 18.85 -47.45 -23.51
N PHE A 340 17.71 -46.99 -23.06
CA PHE A 340 16.56 -47.84 -22.71
C PHE A 340 16.03 -48.66 -23.90
N LYS A 341 15.89 -48.01 -25.06
CA LYS A 341 15.46 -48.67 -26.28
C LYS A 341 16.45 -49.77 -26.70
N ARG A 342 17.76 -49.50 -26.64
CA ARG A 342 18.81 -50.45 -26.95
C ARG A 342 18.78 -51.66 -26.03
N ASP A 343 18.62 -51.45 -24.73
CA ASP A 343 18.52 -52.54 -23.76
C ASP A 343 17.27 -53.41 -23.99
N LEU A 344 16.13 -52.76 -24.32
CA LEU A 344 14.88 -53.47 -24.63
C LEU A 344 14.98 -54.31 -25.90
N GLU A 345 15.61 -53.78 -26.98
CA GLU A 345 15.89 -54.49 -28.22
C GLU A 345 16.75 -55.74 -27.96
N TYR A 346 17.80 -55.58 -27.13
CA TYR A 346 18.65 -56.68 -26.73
C TYR A 346 17.85 -57.80 -26.01
N ILE A 347 17.05 -57.47 -25.01
CA ILE A 347 16.24 -58.45 -24.26
C ILE A 347 15.26 -59.16 -25.19
N ASN A 348 14.61 -58.40 -26.11
CA ASN A 348 13.63 -58.97 -27.05
C ASN A 348 14.29 -59.90 -28.10
N SER A 349 15.54 -59.67 -28.44
CA SER A 349 16.32 -60.50 -29.40
C SER A 349 16.99 -61.70 -28.74
N TYR A 350 16.99 -61.77 -27.40
CA TYR A 350 17.69 -62.84 -26.69
C TYR A 350 16.95 -64.17 -26.77
N ASN A 351 17.62 -65.19 -27.37
CA ASN A 351 17.06 -66.51 -27.61
C ASN A 351 17.50 -67.62 -26.62
N GLY A 352 18.25 -67.20 -25.58
CA GLY A 352 18.75 -68.13 -24.55
C GLY A 352 17.77 -68.34 -23.37
N THR A 353 18.20 -69.13 -22.35
CA THR A 353 17.48 -69.28 -21.10
C THR A 353 17.34 -67.92 -20.41
N LYS A 354 16.12 -67.52 -20.12
CA LYS A 354 15.83 -66.17 -19.62
C LYS A 354 16.50 -65.82 -18.28
N ALA A 355 16.62 -66.81 -17.38
CA ALA A 355 17.28 -66.57 -16.09
C ALA A 355 18.28 -67.70 -15.78
N THR A 356 19.48 -67.31 -15.37
CA THR A 356 20.52 -68.24 -14.91
C THR A 356 21.20 -67.62 -13.68
N LEU A 357 21.32 -68.37 -12.59
CA LEU A 357 22.10 -67.96 -11.44
C LEU A 357 23.58 -68.36 -11.66
N LEU A 358 24.51 -67.43 -11.37
CA LEU A 358 25.94 -67.66 -11.45
C LEU A 358 26.49 -68.56 -10.34
N LEU A 359 25.71 -68.80 -9.29
CA LEU A 359 26.14 -69.51 -8.10
C LEU A 359 25.91 -71.02 -8.22
N ASN A 360 26.78 -71.69 -8.92
CA ASN A 360 26.94 -73.15 -8.93
C ASN A 360 25.67 -74.00 -9.15
N LEU A 361 24.62 -73.47 -9.77
CA LEU A 361 23.37 -74.16 -10.04
C LEU A 361 23.03 -74.11 -11.55
N PRO A 362 23.84 -74.67 -12.44
CA PRO A 362 23.67 -74.55 -13.88
C PRO A 362 22.44 -75.25 -14.45
N GLN A 363 21.72 -76.05 -13.67
CA GLN A 363 20.49 -76.74 -14.05
C GLN A 363 19.39 -76.65 -12.99
N ALA A 364 19.37 -75.58 -12.23
CA ALA A 364 18.38 -75.37 -11.17
C ALA A 364 16.99 -75.15 -11.72
N SER A 365 15.99 -75.72 -11.06
CA SER A 365 14.58 -75.43 -11.32
C SER A 365 14.23 -73.98 -10.93
N THR A 366 13.13 -73.45 -11.50
CA THR A 366 12.63 -72.12 -11.18
C THR A 366 12.44 -71.92 -9.64
N GLU A 367 12.01 -72.96 -8.95
CA GLU A 367 11.82 -72.93 -7.48
C GLU A 367 13.16 -72.83 -6.73
N GLU A 368 14.23 -73.49 -7.19
CA GLU A 368 15.55 -73.44 -6.59
C GLU A 368 16.17 -72.05 -6.79
N VAL A 369 15.99 -71.48 -7.97
CA VAL A 369 16.39 -70.12 -8.28
C VAL A 369 15.69 -69.12 -7.39
N GLY A 370 14.37 -69.27 -7.22
CA GLY A 370 13.55 -68.43 -6.34
C GLY A 370 13.98 -68.52 -4.86
N ARG A 371 14.27 -69.72 -4.37
CA ARG A 371 14.78 -69.95 -2.99
C ARG A 371 16.12 -69.30 -2.76
N GLU A 372 17.02 -69.37 -3.71
CA GLU A 372 18.34 -68.74 -3.61
C GLU A 372 18.32 -67.22 -3.69
N LEU A 373 17.51 -66.64 -4.58
CA LEU A 373 17.28 -65.17 -4.59
C LEU A 373 16.68 -64.69 -3.26
N HIS A 374 15.76 -65.43 -2.70
CA HIS A 374 15.19 -65.13 -1.38
C HIS A 374 16.24 -65.21 -0.24
N ARG A 375 17.12 -66.23 -0.28
CA ARG A 375 18.28 -66.34 0.64
C ARG A 375 19.18 -65.10 0.52
N ILE A 376 19.57 -64.71 -0.72
CA ILE A 376 20.40 -63.55 -1.00
C ILE A 376 19.71 -62.30 -0.49
N ALA A 377 18.43 -62.13 -0.76
CA ALA A 377 17.65 -60.97 -0.29
C ALA A 377 17.67 -60.82 1.25
N LYS A 378 17.77 -61.91 1.98
CA LYS A 378 17.85 -61.93 3.45
C LYS A 378 19.27 -61.75 3.99
N THR A 379 20.26 -62.26 3.31
CA THR A 379 21.62 -62.40 3.88
C THR A 379 22.67 -61.44 3.32
N TYR A 380 22.46 -60.89 2.12
CA TYR A 380 23.40 -59.95 1.53
C TYR A 380 23.47 -58.67 2.34
N ARG A 381 24.71 -58.21 2.61
CA ARG A 381 24.99 -57.02 3.44
C ARG A 381 26.15 -56.23 2.88
N ASN A 382 26.12 -55.91 1.60
CA ASN A 382 27.15 -55.10 1.01
C ASN A 382 26.51 -53.90 0.27
N GLY A 383 26.97 -52.70 0.58
CA GLY A 383 26.56 -51.44 -0.04
C GLY A 383 27.10 -51.27 -1.49
N ALA A 384 27.96 -52.18 -1.98
CA ALA A 384 28.31 -52.20 -3.36
C ALA A 384 27.39 -53.19 -4.16
N TYR A 385 27.25 -52.99 -5.45
CA TYR A 385 26.54 -53.91 -6.32
C TYR A 385 27.29 -55.22 -6.43
N GLY A 386 26.65 -56.31 -6.09
CA GLY A 386 27.18 -57.67 -6.26
C GLY A 386 26.41 -58.45 -7.33
N THR A 387 27.14 -59.06 -8.29
CA THR A 387 26.52 -59.86 -9.32
C THR A 387 26.11 -61.22 -8.72
N VAL A 388 24.86 -61.57 -8.88
CA VAL A 388 24.26 -62.79 -8.32
C VAL A 388 23.78 -63.79 -9.37
N GLY A 389 23.71 -63.35 -10.61
CA GLY A 389 23.28 -64.17 -11.73
C GLY A 389 23.19 -63.38 -13.03
N THR A 390 22.45 -63.95 -13.99
CA THR A 390 22.11 -63.26 -15.23
C THR A 390 20.62 -63.42 -15.53
N TYR A 391 20.04 -62.42 -16.16
CA TYR A 391 18.71 -62.44 -16.70
C TYR A 391 18.75 -62.03 -18.19
N ALA A 392 18.31 -62.92 -19.07
CA ALA A 392 18.39 -62.73 -20.52
C ALA A 392 19.82 -62.32 -21.00
N GLY A 393 20.85 -62.93 -20.40
CA GLY A 393 22.24 -62.58 -20.70
C GLY A 393 22.77 -61.31 -20.07
N LEU A 394 21.94 -60.56 -19.38
CA LEU A 394 22.29 -59.33 -18.62
C LEU A 394 22.64 -59.63 -17.17
N ASN A 395 23.54 -58.88 -16.53
CA ASN A 395 23.90 -59.10 -15.15
C ASN A 395 22.72 -58.85 -14.21
N LEU A 396 22.42 -59.79 -13.32
CA LEU A 396 21.53 -59.61 -12.21
C LEU A 396 22.36 -59.18 -10.99
N LEU A 397 22.07 -57.98 -10.47
CA LEU A 397 22.79 -57.36 -9.38
C LEU A 397 21.93 -57.28 -8.12
N VAL A 398 22.58 -57.36 -6.94
CA VAL A 398 21.98 -57.04 -5.67
C VAL A 398 22.71 -55.89 -5.00
N HIS A 399 21.97 -55.06 -4.30
CA HIS A 399 22.52 -53.88 -3.55
C HIS A 399 21.77 -53.78 -2.20
N SER A 400 22.53 -53.57 -1.11
CA SER A 400 21.92 -53.32 0.24
C SER A 400 21.66 -51.83 0.41
N GLU A 401 20.43 -51.48 0.71
CA GLU A 401 19.99 -50.14 1.08
C GLU A 401 20.04 -50.00 2.63
N TYR A 402 20.55 -48.84 3.10
CA TYR A 402 20.69 -48.52 4.53
C TYR A 402 19.95 -47.22 4.83
N ASN A 403 19.37 -47.13 6.02
CA ASN A 403 18.75 -45.90 6.53
C ASN A 403 19.80 -44.84 6.86
N MET A 404 19.36 -43.60 7.13
CA MET A 404 20.27 -42.52 7.50
C MET A 404 21.06 -42.75 8.78
N ASP A 405 20.58 -43.62 9.67
CA ASP A 405 21.23 -44.04 10.92
C ASP A 405 22.23 -45.15 10.73
N GLY A 406 22.45 -45.64 9.51
CA GLY A 406 23.34 -46.73 9.15
C GLY A 406 22.76 -48.13 9.40
N THR A 407 21.48 -48.23 9.80
CA THR A 407 20.81 -49.53 9.94
C THR A 407 20.42 -50.09 8.57
N PHE A 408 20.53 -51.41 8.41
CA PHE A 408 20.12 -52.07 7.20
C PHE A 408 18.59 -51.91 6.98
N ASP A 409 18.19 -51.49 5.79
CA ASP A 409 16.80 -51.39 5.38
C ASP A 409 16.38 -52.63 4.58
N ARG A 410 16.92 -52.81 3.39
CA ARG A 410 16.56 -53.91 2.49
C ARG A 410 17.61 -54.18 1.44
N ASN A 411 17.49 -55.32 0.79
CA ASN A 411 18.22 -55.62 -0.44
C ASN A 411 17.32 -55.37 -1.66
N THR A 412 17.86 -54.68 -2.66
CA THR A 412 17.18 -54.38 -3.91
C THR A 412 17.93 -55.05 -5.05
N PHE A 413 17.23 -55.70 -5.95
CA PHE A 413 17.78 -56.33 -7.13
C PHE A 413 17.66 -55.46 -8.37
N PHE A 414 18.63 -55.54 -9.24
CA PHE A 414 18.72 -54.75 -10.47
C PHE A 414 19.17 -55.67 -11.61
N VAL A 415 18.62 -55.44 -12.82
CA VAL A 415 19.21 -55.94 -14.07
C VAL A 415 20.06 -54.82 -14.68
N GLU A 416 21.28 -55.09 -14.98
CA GLU A 416 22.19 -54.15 -15.65
C GLU A 416 22.11 -54.33 -17.14
N GLY A 417 21.57 -53.34 -17.86
CA GLY A 417 21.48 -53.35 -19.33
C GLY A 417 22.84 -53.30 -20.00
N ILE A 418 22.89 -53.60 -21.29
CA ILE A 418 24.12 -53.44 -22.11
C ILE A 418 24.60 -52.02 -22.19
N SER A 419 23.69 -51.07 -21.93
CA SER A 419 23.99 -49.61 -21.81
C SER A 419 24.65 -49.25 -20.48
N GLY A 420 24.66 -50.16 -19.49
CA GLY A 420 25.09 -49.93 -18.12
C GLY A 420 23.99 -49.35 -17.23
N LEU A 421 22.77 -49.10 -17.74
CA LEU A 421 21.62 -48.71 -16.93
C LEU A 421 21.20 -49.86 -16.00
N LYS A 422 20.84 -49.52 -14.76
CA LYS A 422 20.40 -50.49 -13.77
C LYS A 422 18.89 -50.38 -13.56
N TYR A 423 18.17 -51.42 -13.97
CA TYR A 423 16.72 -51.52 -13.91
C TYR A 423 16.33 -52.21 -12.62
N ARG A 424 15.58 -51.57 -11.76
CA ARG A 424 15.13 -52.14 -10.48
C ARG A 424 14.13 -53.24 -10.75
N CYS A 425 14.42 -54.43 -10.25
CA CYS A 425 13.49 -55.51 -10.22
C CYS A 425 12.57 -55.37 -9.00
N GLY A 426 11.27 -55.63 -9.15
CA GLY A 426 10.28 -55.54 -8.09
C GLY A 426 10.39 -56.56 -6.97
N LEU A 427 11.59 -57.03 -6.66
CA LEU A 427 11.92 -58.06 -5.72
C LEU A 427 12.18 -57.45 -4.34
N SER A 428 11.10 -57.10 -3.62
CA SER A 428 11.20 -56.72 -2.21
C SER A 428 10.69 -57.87 -1.34
N GLY A 429 11.56 -58.54 -0.66
CA GLY A 429 11.33 -59.34 0.56
C GLY A 429 10.40 -60.55 0.55
N ALA A 430 9.44 -60.69 -0.34
CA ALA A 430 8.54 -61.79 -0.50
C ALA A 430 8.39 -62.16 -1.99
N LEU A 431 9.26 -63.01 -2.50
CA LEU A 431 9.14 -63.54 -3.86
C LEU A 431 8.05 -64.59 -3.90
N PRO A 432 6.98 -64.43 -4.69
CA PRO A 432 6.14 -65.55 -5.07
C PRO A 432 6.98 -66.50 -5.90
N LEU A 433 6.89 -67.76 -5.65
CA LEU A 433 7.65 -68.85 -6.30
C LEU A 433 7.47 -68.91 -7.84
N GLY A 434 6.64 -68.11 -8.46
CA GLY A 434 6.42 -68.04 -9.93
C GLY A 434 7.06 -66.81 -10.63
N PHE A 435 7.85 -66.02 -9.97
CA PHE A 435 8.35 -64.75 -10.54
C PHE A 435 9.41 -64.91 -11.65
N VAL A 436 10.02 -66.03 -11.83
CA VAL A 436 11.06 -66.26 -12.83
C VAL A 436 10.49 -66.54 -14.23
N GLU A 437 9.18 -66.72 -14.37
CA GLU A 437 8.48 -67.00 -15.64
C GLU A 437 7.73 -65.80 -16.24
N SER A 438 7.56 -64.71 -15.51
CA SER A 438 6.94 -63.47 -15.97
C SER A 438 8.02 -62.38 -16.23
#